data_c1c8a5e69d20fc4f50f39738bca64004
#
_entry.id   c1c8a5e69d20fc4f50f39738bca64004
#
_cell.length_a   1.000
_cell.length_b   1.000
_cell.length_c   1.000
_cell.angle_alpha   90.00
_cell.angle_beta   90.00
_cell.angle_gamma   90.00
#
_symmetry.space_group_name_H-M   'P 1'
#
loop_
_entity.id
_entity.type
_entity.pdbx_description
1 polymer ?
#
loop_
_entity_poly.entity_id
_entity_poly.type
_entity_poly.pdbx_seq_one_letter_code
_entity_poly.pdbx_strand_id
1 'polypeptide(L)'
;MNLSDSEISSFSINGFLLKKNILNVTEIETLKKIVKSLKEGKGREGSDFPVKLKSFIIKFAKFEIKKIFNSFYLHKINNKLNFKSVSDKLFNNNSKLNHIDCYHNKITKKEILPWHCDQAHSGAKSGVNLVSQEQYYIKFFFYLTAVGPENGCTSYLPGSHKITYALRTCLFNKEIEYRPFWSINDFLNLVLEKENYKKIVNKLESKLLLEDFIEKANLVINNDTNIFDFKANPGDLLLFNDGGFHRGSKPTLNERAVVRYMYLKNF
;
A
#
# COMPACT_ATOMS: atom_id res chain seq x y z
N MET A 1 14.42 5.46 11.78
CA MET A 1 13.08 5.99 12.18
C MET A 1 12.53 5.08 13.27
N ASN A 2 11.95 5.64 14.33
CA ASN A 2 11.26 4.88 15.36
C ASN A 2 9.79 5.31 15.41
N LEU A 3 8.90 4.36 15.73
CA LEU A 3 7.51 4.64 16.01
C LEU A 3 7.28 4.63 17.53
N SER A 4 6.47 5.58 18.02
CA SER A 4 5.95 5.56 19.37
C SER A 4 4.84 4.52 19.54
N ASP A 5 4.52 4.14 20.75
CA ASP A 5 3.43 3.19 21.04
C ASP A 5 2.06 3.74 20.57
N SER A 6 1.86 5.05 20.66
CA SER A 6 0.65 5.71 20.15
C SER A 6 0.55 5.62 18.62
N GLU A 7 1.66 5.72 17.89
CA GLU A 7 1.69 5.55 16.44
C GLU A 7 1.43 4.09 16.04
N ILE A 8 2.00 3.14 16.78
CA ILE A 8 1.74 1.70 16.56
C ILE A 8 0.26 1.40 16.78
N SER A 9 -0.32 1.91 17.87
CA SER A 9 -1.75 1.79 18.16
C SER A 9 -2.60 2.44 17.07
N SER A 10 -2.28 3.66 16.64
CA SER A 10 -2.97 4.34 15.55
C SER A 10 -2.92 3.56 14.24
N PHE A 11 -1.77 2.98 13.90
CA PHE A 11 -1.64 2.12 12.72
C PHE A 11 -2.50 0.86 12.83
N SER A 12 -2.52 0.23 14.00
CA SER A 12 -3.36 -0.96 14.24
C SER A 12 -4.86 -0.66 14.08
N ILE A 13 -5.29 0.53 14.49
CA ILE A 13 -6.70 0.95 14.39
C ILE A 13 -7.04 1.36 12.95
N ASN A 14 -6.23 2.24 12.36
CA ASN A 14 -6.57 2.91 11.11
C ASN A 14 -6.00 2.22 9.87
N GLY A 15 -4.92 1.45 10.00
CA GLY A 15 -4.21 0.79 8.89
C GLY A 15 -3.19 1.66 8.19
N PHE A 16 -2.94 2.89 8.65
CA PHE A 16 -1.95 3.79 8.05
C PHE A 16 -1.35 4.77 9.05
N LEU A 17 -0.20 5.37 8.65
CA LEU A 17 0.45 6.50 9.31
C LEU A 17 1.05 7.43 8.25
N LEU A 18 0.91 8.74 8.44
CA LEU A 18 1.60 9.75 7.62
C LEU A 18 2.65 10.46 8.47
N LYS A 19 3.92 10.26 8.14
CA LYS A 19 5.08 10.87 8.80
C LYS A 19 5.59 12.03 7.95
N LYS A 20 5.80 13.18 8.58
CA LYS A 20 6.23 14.41 7.90
C LYS A 20 7.75 14.55 7.89
N ASN A 21 8.30 15.14 6.81
CA ASN A 21 9.70 15.57 6.72
C ASN A 21 10.74 14.46 7.03
N ILE A 22 10.53 13.25 6.52
CA ILE A 22 11.41 12.10 6.79
C ILE A 22 12.69 12.16 5.96
N LEU A 23 12.60 12.67 4.73
CA LEU A 23 13.75 12.87 3.86
C LEU A 23 14.19 14.34 3.86
N ASN A 24 15.49 14.57 3.81
CA ASN A 24 16.03 15.89 3.58
C ASN A 24 16.03 16.26 2.08
N VAL A 25 16.30 17.54 1.77
CA VAL A 25 16.26 18.06 0.40
C VAL A 25 17.20 17.29 -0.54
N THR A 26 18.41 16.97 -0.11
CA THR A 26 19.40 16.23 -0.93
C THR A 26 18.91 14.82 -1.26
N GLU A 27 18.29 14.14 -0.31
CA GLU A 27 17.71 12.81 -0.51
C GLU A 27 16.53 12.86 -1.48
N ILE A 28 15.65 13.85 -1.33
CA ILE A 28 14.51 14.07 -2.22
C ILE A 28 15.00 14.29 -3.65
N GLU A 29 15.96 15.18 -3.87
CA GLU A 29 16.49 15.47 -5.21
C GLU A 29 17.22 14.26 -5.83
N THR A 30 17.94 13.49 -5.01
CA THR A 30 18.59 12.25 -5.50
C THR A 30 17.55 11.22 -5.93
N LEU A 31 16.51 11.01 -5.12
CA LEU A 31 15.42 10.08 -5.44
C LEU A 31 14.62 10.55 -6.67
N LYS A 32 14.37 11.86 -6.83
CA LYS A 32 13.76 12.42 -8.05
C LYS A 32 14.58 12.09 -9.30
N LYS A 33 15.92 12.23 -9.24
CA LYS A 33 16.81 11.87 -10.35
C LYS A 33 16.71 10.38 -10.68
N ILE A 34 16.60 9.51 -9.67
CA ILE A 34 16.41 8.07 -9.86
C ILE A 34 15.08 7.83 -10.59
N VAL A 35 13.97 8.40 -10.12
CA VAL A 35 12.65 8.22 -10.73
C VAL A 35 12.62 8.76 -12.17
N LYS A 36 13.16 9.95 -12.42
CA LYS A 36 13.26 10.54 -13.77
C LYS A 36 14.14 9.74 -14.74
N SER A 37 15.06 8.92 -14.23
CA SER A 37 15.92 8.09 -15.07
C SER A 37 15.21 6.84 -15.63
N LEU A 38 14.00 6.57 -15.19
CA LEU A 38 13.16 5.50 -15.73
C LEU A 38 12.66 5.91 -17.10
N LYS A 39 12.53 4.92 -18.01
CA LYS A 39 12.04 5.20 -19.37
C LYS A 39 10.61 5.74 -19.28
N GLU A 40 10.35 6.80 -20.03
CA GLU A 40 9.02 7.36 -20.16
C GLU A 40 8.11 6.41 -20.96
N GLY A 41 7.04 5.92 -20.33
CA GLY A 41 5.97 5.14 -20.95
C GLY A 41 4.64 5.91 -21.00
N LYS A 42 3.60 5.31 -21.52
CA LYS A 42 2.24 5.87 -21.50
C LYS A 42 1.53 5.46 -20.20
N GLY A 43 1.35 6.38 -19.27
CA GLY A 43 0.60 6.14 -18.03
C GLY A 43 1.50 5.99 -16.80
N ARG A 44 1.31 4.90 -16.04
CA ARG A 44 2.11 4.60 -14.85
C ARG A 44 3.44 3.98 -15.28
N GLU A 45 4.53 4.65 -14.99
CA GLU A 45 5.87 4.14 -15.19
C GLU A 45 6.44 3.69 -13.86
N GLY A 46 6.98 2.49 -13.83
CA GLY A 46 7.60 1.93 -12.65
C GLY A 46 8.87 1.17 -13.02
N SER A 47 9.74 1.01 -12.07
CA SER A 47 10.89 0.14 -12.17
C SER A 47 11.09 -0.60 -10.87
N ASP A 48 11.22 -1.91 -10.98
CA ASP A 48 11.53 -2.77 -9.85
C ASP A 48 13.02 -2.82 -9.61
N PHE A 49 13.41 -2.78 -8.34
CA PHE A 49 14.79 -2.85 -7.91
C PHE A 49 15.04 -4.14 -7.11
N PRO A 50 16.22 -4.76 -7.26
CA PRO A 50 16.52 -6.00 -6.57
C PRO A 50 16.51 -5.83 -5.05
N VAL A 51 15.84 -6.74 -4.38
CA VAL A 51 15.77 -6.81 -2.92
C VAL A 51 17.03 -7.44 -2.34
N LYS A 52 17.63 -8.43 -3.06
CA LYS A 52 18.85 -9.11 -2.65
C LYS A 52 20.04 -8.65 -3.51
N LEU A 53 20.93 -7.86 -2.95
CA LEU A 53 22.12 -7.38 -3.67
C LEU A 53 23.05 -8.51 -4.13
N LYS A 54 23.13 -9.64 -3.39
CA LYS A 54 23.95 -10.81 -3.79
C LYS A 54 23.44 -11.52 -5.05
N SER A 55 22.13 -11.59 -5.26
CA SER A 55 21.58 -12.20 -6.48
C SER A 55 21.75 -11.30 -7.73
N PHE A 56 22.17 -10.10 -7.51
CA PHE A 56 22.43 -9.10 -8.52
C PHE A 56 23.73 -9.34 -9.30
N ILE A 57 24.77 -9.78 -8.59
CA ILE A 57 26.10 -10.04 -9.17
C ILE A 57 26.05 -11.14 -10.24
N ILE A 58 25.15 -12.11 -10.11
CA ILE A 58 25.03 -13.26 -11.01
C ILE A 58 24.25 -12.93 -12.31
N LYS A 59 23.38 -11.92 -12.27
CA LYS A 59 22.60 -11.45 -13.45
C LYS A 59 23.27 -10.28 -14.21
N PHE A 60 24.49 -9.95 -13.87
CA PHE A 60 25.16 -8.70 -14.22
C PHE A 60 25.47 -8.49 -15.71
N ALA A 61 25.52 -9.52 -16.51
CA ALA A 61 25.90 -9.41 -17.93
C ALA A 61 24.87 -8.62 -18.80
N LYS A 62 23.73 -8.20 -18.25
CA LYS A 62 22.64 -7.51 -18.99
C LYS A 62 22.11 -6.22 -18.34
N PHE A 63 22.66 -5.77 -17.22
CA PHE A 63 22.12 -4.60 -16.49
C PHE A 63 22.94 -3.33 -16.67
N GLU A 64 22.25 -2.20 -16.86
CA GLU A 64 22.87 -0.87 -16.88
C GLU A 64 23.51 -0.54 -15.51
N ILE A 65 24.78 -0.16 -15.50
CA ILE A 65 25.56 0.25 -14.31
C ILE A 65 24.79 1.27 -13.46
N LYS A 66 24.06 2.19 -14.09
CA LYS A 66 23.21 3.19 -13.43
C LYS A 66 22.12 2.58 -12.55
N LYS A 67 21.52 1.48 -12.97
CA LYS A 67 20.46 0.78 -12.22
C LYS A 67 21.00 0.16 -10.93
N ILE A 68 22.26 -0.22 -10.96
CA ILE A 68 22.99 -0.75 -9.80
C ILE A 68 23.18 0.34 -8.75
N PHE A 69 23.73 1.50 -9.13
CA PHE A 69 23.92 2.62 -8.22
C PHE A 69 22.60 3.10 -7.61
N ASN A 70 21.55 3.17 -8.44
CA ASN A 70 20.20 3.51 -7.96
C ASN A 70 19.71 2.52 -6.91
N SER A 71 19.91 1.22 -7.14
CA SER A 71 19.54 0.18 -6.19
C SER A 71 20.30 0.32 -4.86
N PHE A 72 21.62 0.54 -4.91
CA PHE A 72 22.41 0.79 -3.69
C PHE A 72 21.90 1.99 -2.90
N TYR A 73 21.55 3.07 -3.58
CA TYR A 73 21.04 4.26 -2.91
C TYR A 73 19.68 4.00 -2.24
N LEU A 74 18.77 3.30 -2.92
CA LEU A 74 17.48 2.90 -2.34
C LEU A 74 17.65 2.02 -1.10
N HIS A 75 18.56 1.05 -1.14
CA HIS A 75 18.91 0.24 0.04
C HIS A 75 19.53 1.06 1.17
N LYS A 76 20.36 2.07 0.83
CA LYS A 76 20.93 3.00 1.83
C LYS A 76 19.83 3.75 2.57
N ILE A 77 18.82 4.28 1.87
CA ILE A 77 17.65 4.95 2.47
C ILE A 77 16.87 3.97 3.36
N ASN A 78 16.58 2.77 2.86
CA ASN A 78 15.90 1.72 3.62
C ASN A 78 16.59 1.42 4.95
N ASN A 79 17.92 1.23 4.93
CA ASN A 79 18.72 0.91 6.09
C ASN A 79 18.83 2.11 7.05
N LYS A 80 19.09 3.33 6.53
CA LYS A 80 19.13 4.57 7.32
C LYS A 80 17.85 4.75 8.14
N LEU A 81 16.70 4.48 7.55
CA LEU A 81 15.39 4.66 8.18
C LEU A 81 14.93 3.44 8.97
N ASN A 82 15.68 2.34 8.89
CA ASN A 82 15.44 1.10 9.63
C ASN A 82 14.01 0.55 9.42
N PHE A 83 13.55 0.50 8.16
CA PHE A 83 12.19 0.03 7.84
C PHE A 83 11.93 -1.41 8.27
N LYS A 84 12.97 -2.25 8.32
CA LYS A 84 12.87 -3.61 8.85
C LYS A 84 12.35 -3.60 10.28
N SER A 85 12.98 -2.84 11.18
CA SER A 85 12.55 -2.76 12.59
C SER A 85 11.17 -2.14 12.75
N VAL A 86 10.85 -1.12 11.93
CA VAL A 86 9.50 -0.53 11.91
C VAL A 86 8.46 -1.57 11.50
N SER A 87 8.73 -2.31 10.43
CA SER A 87 7.81 -3.36 9.96
C SER A 87 7.65 -4.48 10.98
N ASP A 88 8.73 -4.90 11.63
CA ASP A 88 8.69 -5.94 12.66
C ASP A 88 7.77 -5.53 13.83
N LYS A 89 7.87 -4.26 14.26
CA LYS A 89 6.99 -3.72 15.30
C LYS A 89 5.53 -3.70 14.85
N LEU A 90 5.25 -3.22 13.63
CA LEU A 90 3.89 -3.11 13.11
C LEU A 90 3.24 -4.48 12.84
N PHE A 91 4.03 -5.49 12.47
CA PHE A 91 3.54 -6.86 12.33
C PHE A 91 3.48 -7.62 13.65
N ASN A 92 4.10 -7.08 14.71
CA ASN A 92 4.41 -7.84 15.94
C ASN A 92 5.08 -9.19 15.61
N ASN A 93 5.95 -9.20 14.60
CA ASN A 93 6.63 -10.38 14.09
C ASN A 93 7.78 -9.99 13.17
N ASN A 94 8.64 -10.94 12.83
CA ASN A 94 9.66 -10.75 11.80
C ASN A 94 9.04 -10.42 10.45
N SER A 95 9.68 -9.51 9.75
CA SER A 95 9.32 -9.14 8.37
C SER A 95 10.51 -9.23 7.43
N LYS A 96 10.24 -9.24 6.15
CA LYS A 96 11.27 -9.18 5.11
C LYS A 96 10.92 -8.16 4.04
N LEU A 97 11.93 -7.44 3.57
CA LEU A 97 11.79 -6.61 2.39
C LEU A 97 11.49 -7.51 1.18
N ASN A 98 10.32 -7.30 0.57
CA ASN A 98 9.86 -8.10 -0.56
C ASN A 98 10.02 -7.37 -1.89
N HIS A 99 9.85 -6.05 -1.89
CA HIS A 99 9.82 -5.28 -3.12
C HIS A 99 10.30 -3.84 -2.92
N ILE A 100 11.01 -3.30 -3.90
CA ILE A 100 11.35 -1.87 -4.01
C ILE A 100 11.03 -1.44 -5.43
N ASP A 101 10.24 -0.39 -5.56
CA ASP A 101 9.93 0.18 -6.86
C ASP A 101 9.78 1.71 -6.81
N CYS A 102 9.79 2.30 -7.98
CA CYS A 102 9.59 3.72 -8.17
C CYS A 102 8.55 3.95 -9.25
N TYR A 103 7.71 4.95 -9.07
CA TYR A 103 6.69 5.32 -10.05
C TYR A 103 6.76 6.80 -10.37
N HIS A 104 6.57 7.09 -11.65
CA HIS A 104 6.32 8.42 -12.17
C HIS A 104 4.97 8.39 -12.90
N ASN A 105 4.04 9.22 -12.48
CA ASN A 105 2.73 9.37 -13.10
C ASN A 105 2.65 10.75 -13.73
N LYS A 106 2.44 10.79 -15.04
CA LYS A 106 2.21 12.04 -15.79
C LYS A 106 0.83 12.60 -15.45
N ILE A 107 0.66 13.88 -15.73
CA ILE A 107 -0.64 14.55 -15.61
C ILE A 107 -1.69 13.79 -16.43
N THR A 108 -2.80 13.47 -15.79
CA THR A 108 -3.92 12.75 -16.42
C THR A 108 -5.24 13.05 -15.69
N LYS A 109 -6.35 12.99 -16.44
CA LYS A 109 -7.71 13.09 -15.87
C LYS A 109 -8.24 11.76 -15.36
N LYS A 110 -7.46 10.66 -15.47
CA LYS A 110 -7.83 9.32 -15.00
C LYS A 110 -7.21 9.06 -13.63
N GLU A 111 -7.91 8.33 -12.78
CA GLU A 111 -7.33 7.81 -11.55
C GLU A 111 -6.10 6.93 -11.83
N ILE A 112 -5.11 7.01 -10.97
CA ILE A 112 -3.96 6.10 -11.04
C ILE A 112 -4.42 4.67 -10.80
N LEU A 113 -5.23 4.48 -9.75
CA LEU A 113 -5.93 3.24 -9.43
C LEU A 113 -7.24 3.58 -8.71
N PRO A 114 -8.37 2.95 -9.06
CA PRO A 114 -9.64 3.13 -8.36
C PRO A 114 -9.57 2.56 -6.93
N TRP A 115 -10.62 2.70 -6.15
CA TRP A 115 -10.73 2.10 -4.83
C TRP A 115 -10.63 0.57 -4.90
N HIS A 116 -9.60 0.00 -4.29
CA HIS A 116 -9.27 -1.42 -4.32
C HIS A 116 -8.53 -1.86 -3.06
N CYS A 117 -8.42 -3.16 -2.84
CA CYS A 117 -7.45 -3.73 -1.91
C CYS A 117 -6.54 -4.72 -2.66
N ASP A 118 -5.23 -4.64 -2.42
CA ASP A 118 -4.27 -5.45 -3.20
C ASP A 118 -4.34 -6.94 -2.88
N GLN A 119 -4.71 -7.30 -1.67
CA GLN A 119 -4.71 -8.69 -1.20
C GLN A 119 -5.83 -9.56 -1.79
N ALA A 120 -6.89 -8.95 -2.31
CA ALA A 120 -7.98 -9.67 -2.94
C ALA A 120 -7.59 -10.38 -4.25
N HIS A 121 -6.55 -9.88 -4.92
CA HIS A 121 -6.09 -10.42 -6.20
C HIS A 121 -5.28 -11.71 -6.09
N SER A 122 -4.59 -11.92 -5.00
CA SER A 122 -3.63 -13.03 -4.88
C SER A 122 -4.28 -14.42 -4.84
N GLY A 123 -5.59 -14.51 -4.71
CA GLY A 123 -6.33 -15.77 -4.74
C GLY A 123 -7.22 -15.98 -5.95
N ALA A 124 -7.37 -14.96 -6.82
CA ALA A 124 -8.42 -14.93 -7.84
C ALA A 124 -8.33 -16.04 -8.90
N LYS A 125 -7.15 -16.58 -9.17
CA LYS A 125 -6.96 -17.57 -10.23
C LYS A 125 -6.80 -19.01 -9.74
N SER A 126 -6.50 -19.23 -8.48
CA SER A 126 -6.11 -20.56 -8.02
C SER A 126 -6.75 -21.03 -6.72
N GLY A 127 -7.43 -20.18 -5.98
CA GLY A 127 -7.89 -20.53 -4.61
C GLY A 127 -6.76 -20.89 -3.64
N VAL A 128 -5.53 -21.01 -4.16
CA VAL A 128 -4.36 -21.57 -3.46
C VAL A 128 -3.67 -20.53 -2.57
N ASN A 129 -3.88 -19.24 -2.80
CA ASN A 129 -3.15 -18.19 -2.10
C ASN A 129 -3.88 -17.58 -0.89
N LEU A 130 -5.02 -18.14 -0.49
CA LEU A 130 -5.60 -17.89 0.84
C LEU A 130 -4.90 -18.75 1.90
N VAL A 131 -3.59 -18.89 1.79
CA VAL A 131 -2.78 -19.71 2.71
C VAL A 131 -2.71 -19.10 4.10
N SER A 132 -3.02 -17.81 4.23
CA SER A 132 -3.03 -17.13 5.51
C SER A 132 -4.00 -15.95 5.46
N GLN A 133 -4.88 -15.89 6.45
CA GLN A 133 -5.77 -14.75 6.65
C GLN A 133 -5.01 -13.44 6.94
N GLU A 134 -3.78 -13.53 7.43
CA GLU A 134 -2.94 -12.39 7.81
C GLU A 134 -1.85 -12.06 6.80
N GLN A 135 -1.85 -12.69 5.62
CA GLN A 135 -0.84 -12.38 4.62
C GLN A 135 -1.09 -11.01 4.00
N TYR A 136 -0.33 -10.02 4.42
CA TYR A 136 -0.39 -8.66 3.90
C TYR A 136 0.99 -8.00 3.87
N TYR A 137 1.07 -6.89 3.14
CA TYR A 137 2.25 -6.05 3.07
C TYR A 137 2.04 -4.76 3.85
N ILE A 138 3.12 -4.26 4.44
CA ILE A 138 3.22 -2.85 4.84
C ILE A 138 3.97 -2.14 3.73
N LYS A 139 3.33 -1.13 3.16
CA LYS A 139 3.90 -0.25 2.13
C LYS A 139 4.40 1.04 2.74
N PHE A 140 5.61 1.42 2.37
CA PHE A 140 6.26 2.67 2.73
C PHE A 140 6.37 3.51 1.47
N PHE A 141 5.56 4.56 1.35
CA PHE A 141 5.50 5.45 0.19
C PHE A 141 6.15 6.77 0.49
N PHE A 142 7.31 7.05 -0.11
CA PHE A 142 7.85 8.40 -0.15
C PHE A 142 7.22 9.19 -1.29
N TYR A 143 6.63 10.32 -0.95
CA TYR A 143 6.25 11.30 -1.94
C TYR A 143 7.46 12.19 -2.24
N LEU A 144 7.80 12.29 -3.53
CA LEU A 144 8.88 13.15 -4.03
C LEU A 144 8.34 14.43 -4.65
N THR A 145 7.04 14.49 -4.87
CA THR A 145 6.28 15.67 -5.31
C THR A 145 5.17 15.94 -4.31
N ALA A 146 4.69 17.18 -4.23
CA ALA A 146 3.52 17.49 -3.43
C ALA A 146 2.29 16.76 -3.99
N VAL A 147 1.51 16.13 -3.10
CA VAL A 147 0.29 15.41 -3.46
C VAL A 147 -0.90 15.88 -2.63
N GLY A 148 -2.07 15.79 -3.23
CA GLY A 148 -3.37 16.12 -2.66
C GLY A 148 -4.47 15.60 -3.58
N PRO A 149 -5.73 15.93 -3.34
CA PRO A 149 -6.88 15.42 -4.09
C PRO A 149 -6.73 15.50 -5.62
N GLU A 150 -6.12 16.59 -6.12
CA GLU A 150 -5.92 16.84 -7.55
C GLU A 150 -4.50 16.53 -8.04
N ASN A 151 -3.64 16.03 -7.16
CA ASN A 151 -2.22 15.78 -7.45
C ASN A 151 -1.82 14.32 -7.22
N GLY A 152 -2.72 13.37 -7.51
CA GLY A 152 -2.39 11.96 -7.46
C GLY A 152 -2.09 11.44 -6.06
N CYS A 153 -2.73 11.94 -5.03
CA CYS A 153 -2.55 11.42 -3.67
C CYS A 153 -3.02 9.97 -3.54
N THR A 154 -2.55 9.31 -2.49
CA THR A 154 -3.18 8.09 -2.02
C THR A 154 -4.35 8.47 -1.12
N SER A 155 -5.46 7.75 -1.23
CA SER A 155 -6.55 7.78 -0.26
C SER A 155 -6.60 6.42 0.43
N TYR A 156 -7.02 6.37 1.68
CA TYR A 156 -7.13 5.13 2.42
C TYR A 156 -8.38 5.15 3.31
N LEU A 157 -9.14 4.07 3.30
CA LEU A 157 -10.34 3.92 4.12
C LEU A 157 -9.94 3.40 5.51
N PRO A 158 -10.01 4.24 6.57
CA PRO A 158 -9.53 3.86 7.90
C PRO A 158 -10.23 2.61 8.42
N GLY A 159 -9.45 1.68 8.98
CA GLY A 159 -9.96 0.44 9.58
C GLY A 159 -10.33 -0.67 8.59
N SER A 160 -10.38 -0.39 7.28
CA SER A 160 -10.84 -1.33 6.24
C SER A 160 -10.02 -2.63 6.17
N HIS A 161 -8.75 -2.61 6.55
CA HIS A 161 -7.91 -3.80 6.63
C HIS A 161 -8.47 -4.85 7.61
N LYS A 162 -9.07 -4.43 8.74
CA LYS A 162 -9.69 -5.35 9.70
C LYS A 162 -10.85 -6.12 9.08
N ILE A 163 -11.68 -5.43 8.31
CA ILE A 163 -12.84 -6.03 7.64
C ILE A 163 -12.38 -7.00 6.55
N THR A 164 -11.37 -6.63 5.79
CA THR A 164 -10.76 -7.52 4.79
C THR A 164 -10.19 -8.78 5.44
N TYR A 165 -9.55 -8.67 6.60
CA TYR A 165 -9.05 -9.84 7.33
C TYR A 165 -10.15 -10.71 7.90
N ALA A 166 -11.22 -10.13 8.44
CA ALA A 166 -12.36 -10.89 8.89
C ALA A 166 -12.98 -11.72 7.76
N LEU A 167 -13.16 -11.12 6.57
CA LEU A 167 -13.62 -11.85 5.38
C LEU A 167 -12.62 -12.94 4.97
N ARG A 168 -11.33 -12.63 4.92
CA ARG A 168 -10.29 -13.61 4.54
C ARG A 168 -10.26 -14.79 5.52
N THR A 169 -10.47 -14.54 6.81
CA THR A 169 -10.59 -15.62 7.80
C THR A 169 -11.77 -16.53 7.49
N CYS A 170 -12.92 -15.97 7.14
CA CYS A 170 -14.09 -16.76 6.74
C CYS A 170 -13.82 -17.58 5.45
N LEU A 171 -13.15 -16.98 4.47
CA LEU A 171 -12.75 -17.67 3.22
C LEU A 171 -11.74 -18.79 3.50
N PHE A 172 -10.73 -18.54 4.32
CA PHE A 172 -9.72 -19.52 4.70
C PHE A 172 -10.34 -20.72 5.42
N ASN A 173 -11.28 -20.47 6.32
CA ASN A 173 -12.03 -21.50 7.06
C ASN A 173 -13.15 -22.17 6.22
N LYS A 174 -13.32 -21.77 4.95
CA LYS A 174 -14.40 -22.25 4.07
C LYS A 174 -15.81 -21.94 4.62
N GLU A 175 -15.95 -20.94 5.45
CA GLU A 175 -17.24 -20.49 5.98
C GLU A 175 -18.01 -19.67 4.93
N ILE A 176 -17.30 -18.97 4.03
CA ILE A 176 -17.83 -18.22 2.89
C ILE A 176 -17.21 -18.79 1.62
N GLU A 177 -18.01 -18.93 0.56
CA GLU A 177 -17.51 -19.32 -0.74
C GLU A 177 -16.65 -18.21 -1.35
N TYR A 178 -15.50 -18.60 -1.94
CA TYR A 178 -14.59 -17.63 -2.55
C TYR A 178 -15.20 -16.98 -3.78
N ARG A 179 -15.20 -15.64 -3.77
CA ARG A 179 -15.49 -14.79 -4.94
C ARG A 179 -14.45 -13.65 -5.00
N PRO A 180 -14.06 -13.21 -6.20
CA PRO A 180 -13.16 -12.05 -6.35
C PRO A 180 -13.77 -10.79 -5.70
N PHE A 181 -12.96 -10.02 -4.97
CA PHE A 181 -13.37 -8.78 -4.31
C PHE A 181 -12.27 -7.70 -4.38
N TRP A 182 -11.76 -7.44 -5.56
CA TRP A 182 -10.70 -6.45 -5.75
C TRP A 182 -11.18 -5.02 -5.55
N SER A 183 -12.33 -4.66 -6.15
CA SER A 183 -12.92 -3.34 -5.98
C SER A 183 -13.74 -3.23 -4.69
N ILE A 184 -13.93 -1.99 -4.23
CA ILE A 184 -14.75 -1.74 -3.04
C ILE A 184 -16.22 -2.16 -3.28
N ASN A 185 -16.72 -2.06 -4.51
CA ASN A 185 -18.07 -2.49 -4.87
C ASN A 185 -18.22 -4.02 -4.78
N ASP A 186 -17.26 -4.77 -5.34
CA ASP A 186 -17.27 -6.24 -5.25
C ASP A 186 -17.26 -6.70 -3.81
N PHE A 187 -16.43 -6.04 -2.98
CA PHE A 187 -16.33 -6.35 -1.56
C PHE A 187 -17.63 -6.03 -0.82
N LEU A 188 -18.24 -4.87 -1.04
CA LEU A 188 -19.51 -4.51 -0.43
C LEU A 188 -20.63 -5.49 -0.79
N ASN A 189 -20.74 -5.87 -2.06
CA ASN A 189 -21.73 -6.85 -2.50
C ASN A 189 -21.57 -8.18 -1.76
N LEU A 190 -20.32 -8.63 -1.57
CA LEU A 190 -20.02 -9.85 -0.83
C LEU A 190 -20.37 -9.76 0.66
N VAL A 191 -20.04 -8.63 1.29
CA VAL A 191 -20.23 -8.39 2.73
C VAL A 191 -21.70 -8.17 3.10
N LEU A 192 -22.48 -7.53 2.22
CA LEU A 192 -23.89 -7.20 2.48
C LEU A 192 -24.83 -8.40 2.36
N GLU A 193 -24.40 -9.53 1.82
CA GLU A 193 -25.18 -10.75 1.87
C GLU A 193 -25.41 -11.18 3.32
N LYS A 194 -26.66 -11.37 3.70
CA LYS A 194 -27.09 -11.60 5.09
C LYS A 194 -26.27 -12.65 5.84
N GLU A 195 -25.98 -13.77 5.20
CA GLU A 195 -25.23 -14.86 5.83
C GLU A 195 -23.73 -14.54 5.92
N ASN A 196 -23.14 -13.88 4.91
CA ASN A 196 -21.75 -13.45 4.92
C ASN A 196 -21.55 -12.35 5.98
N TYR A 197 -22.47 -11.39 6.08
CA TYR A 197 -22.45 -10.35 7.09
C TYR A 197 -22.33 -10.93 8.50
N LYS A 198 -23.20 -11.88 8.88
CA LYS A 198 -23.16 -12.54 10.18
C LYS A 198 -21.81 -13.22 10.45
N LYS A 199 -21.29 -13.95 9.47
CA LYS A 199 -20.03 -14.69 9.59
C LYS A 199 -18.84 -13.74 9.78
N ILE A 200 -18.83 -12.60 9.04
CA ILE A 200 -17.78 -11.59 9.14
C ILE A 200 -17.84 -10.89 10.49
N VAL A 201 -19.03 -10.48 10.95
CA VAL A 201 -19.21 -9.85 12.27
C VAL A 201 -18.67 -10.73 13.39
N ASN A 202 -18.87 -12.05 13.32
CA ASN A 202 -18.35 -13.00 14.32
C ASN A 202 -16.81 -13.09 14.37
N LYS A 203 -16.10 -12.52 13.39
CA LYS A 203 -14.63 -12.44 13.36
C LYS A 203 -14.08 -11.06 13.77
N LEU A 204 -14.97 -10.11 14.07
CA LEU A 204 -14.62 -8.75 14.47
C LEU A 204 -14.80 -8.57 15.98
N GLU A 205 -14.01 -7.68 16.56
CA GLU A 205 -14.13 -7.26 17.97
C GLU A 205 -15.47 -6.58 18.26
N SER A 206 -16.05 -5.93 17.23
CA SER A 206 -17.32 -5.22 17.31
C SER A 206 -18.00 -5.15 15.95
N LYS A 207 -19.31 -5.35 15.94
CA LYS A 207 -20.19 -5.13 14.79
C LYS A 207 -20.07 -3.70 14.24
N LEU A 208 -19.83 -2.72 15.10
CA LEU A 208 -19.68 -1.32 14.72
C LEU A 208 -18.54 -1.08 13.73
N LEU A 209 -17.49 -1.91 13.73
CA LEU A 209 -16.41 -1.82 12.75
C LEU A 209 -16.90 -2.08 11.33
N LEU A 210 -17.79 -3.04 11.15
CA LEU A 210 -18.35 -3.36 9.83
C LEU A 210 -19.36 -2.30 9.39
N GLU A 211 -20.18 -1.79 10.31
CA GLU A 211 -21.15 -0.74 10.02
C GLU A 211 -20.45 0.57 9.62
N ASP A 212 -19.42 0.99 10.36
CA ASP A 212 -18.58 2.13 10.05
C ASP A 212 -17.88 1.98 8.67
N PHE A 213 -17.39 0.78 8.39
CA PHE A 213 -16.82 0.49 7.06
C PHE A 213 -17.84 0.65 5.95
N ILE A 214 -19.05 0.08 6.10
CA ILE A 214 -20.12 0.15 5.10
C ILE A 214 -20.52 1.61 4.84
N GLU A 215 -20.66 2.42 5.90
CA GLU A 215 -20.95 3.84 5.78
C GLU A 215 -19.88 4.58 4.98
N LYS A 216 -18.59 4.43 5.35
CA LYS A 216 -17.46 5.03 4.66
C LYS A 216 -17.33 4.57 3.21
N ALA A 217 -17.56 3.28 2.96
CA ALA A 217 -17.51 2.71 1.62
C ALA A 217 -18.62 3.29 0.72
N ASN A 218 -19.84 3.38 1.22
CA ASN A 218 -20.95 4.02 0.49
C ASN A 218 -20.66 5.50 0.22
N LEU A 219 -20.02 6.19 1.16
CA LEU A 219 -19.66 7.60 0.98
C LEU A 219 -18.71 7.79 -0.22
N VAL A 220 -17.67 6.94 -0.34
CA VAL A 220 -16.70 7.06 -1.44
C VAL A 220 -17.21 6.53 -2.78
N ILE A 221 -18.20 5.64 -2.78
CA ILE A 221 -18.82 5.14 -3.99
C ILE A 221 -19.78 6.20 -4.58
N ASN A 222 -20.58 6.83 -3.71
CA ASN A 222 -21.68 7.68 -4.14
C ASN A 222 -21.28 9.15 -4.33
N ASN A 223 -20.24 9.63 -3.65
CA ASN A 223 -19.96 11.07 -3.52
C ASN A 223 -18.53 11.47 -3.92
N ASP A 224 -17.76 10.72 -4.62
CA ASP A 224 -16.34 11.06 -5.00
C ASP A 224 -15.64 12.00 -3.96
N THR A 225 -15.78 11.66 -2.67
CA THR A 225 -15.31 12.50 -1.56
C THR A 225 -13.79 12.46 -1.42
N ASN A 226 -13.21 13.59 -1.03
CA ASN A 226 -11.77 13.75 -0.80
C ASN A 226 -11.38 13.64 0.69
N ILE A 227 -12.32 13.31 1.58
CA ILE A 227 -12.07 13.29 3.03
C ILE A 227 -11.03 12.25 3.47
N PHE A 228 -10.80 11.22 2.67
CA PHE A 228 -9.81 10.18 2.92
C PHE A 228 -8.50 10.39 2.16
N ASP A 229 -8.34 11.53 1.49
CA ASP A 229 -7.19 11.86 0.67
C ASP A 229 -6.04 12.40 1.52
N PHE A 230 -4.84 11.83 1.33
CA PHE A 230 -3.65 12.33 2.02
C PHE A 230 -3.09 13.56 1.32
N LYS A 231 -2.84 14.61 2.10
CA LYS A 231 -2.03 15.76 1.67
C LYS A 231 -0.62 15.55 2.18
N ALA A 232 0.34 15.47 1.27
CA ALA A 232 1.74 15.24 1.61
C ALA A 232 2.67 16.12 0.78
N ASN A 233 3.78 16.52 1.39
CA ASN A 233 4.85 17.29 0.77
C ASN A 233 5.99 16.37 0.33
N PRO A 234 6.90 16.83 -0.54
CA PRO A 234 8.11 16.09 -0.87
C PRO A 234 8.90 15.73 0.41
N GLY A 235 9.23 14.44 0.54
CA GLY A 235 9.95 13.92 1.71
C GLY A 235 9.06 13.35 2.81
N ASP A 236 7.74 13.53 2.72
CA ASP A 236 6.79 12.85 3.60
C ASP A 236 6.70 11.35 3.26
N LEU A 237 6.41 10.57 4.27
CA LEU A 237 6.31 9.11 4.19
C LEU A 237 4.91 8.65 4.62
N LEU A 238 4.18 7.99 3.74
CA LEU A 238 2.96 7.28 4.08
C LEU A 238 3.29 5.79 4.28
N LEU A 239 2.98 5.28 5.48
CA LEU A 239 2.96 3.84 5.77
C LEU A 239 1.52 3.36 5.73
N PHE A 240 1.26 2.23 5.07
CA PHE A 240 -0.09 1.65 5.13
C PHE A 240 -0.09 0.14 4.90
N ASN A 241 -1.10 -0.49 5.46
CA ASN A 241 -1.43 -1.89 5.29
C ASN A 241 -2.18 -2.06 3.97
N ASP A 242 -1.63 -2.82 3.02
CA ASP A 242 -2.22 -2.97 1.69
C ASP A 242 -3.45 -3.90 1.63
N GLY A 243 -3.76 -4.56 2.73
CA GLY A 243 -5.03 -5.27 2.90
C GLY A 243 -6.24 -4.34 3.05
N GLY A 244 -6.03 -3.06 3.42
CA GLY A 244 -7.09 -2.08 3.47
C GLY A 244 -7.42 -1.46 2.11
N PHE A 245 -8.65 -0.93 1.98
CA PHE A 245 -9.09 -0.26 0.76
C PHE A 245 -8.39 1.08 0.59
N HIS A 246 -7.79 1.28 -0.58
CA HIS A 246 -7.07 2.48 -0.96
C HIS A 246 -7.23 2.79 -2.45
N ARG A 247 -6.95 4.03 -2.83
CA ARG A 247 -6.93 4.47 -4.23
C ARG A 247 -5.71 5.36 -4.52
N GLY A 248 -5.37 5.52 -5.79
CA GLY A 248 -4.51 6.60 -6.27
C GLY A 248 -5.33 7.60 -7.06
N SER A 249 -5.50 8.82 -6.55
CA SER A 249 -6.30 9.87 -7.20
C SER A 249 -5.68 10.37 -8.51
N LYS A 250 -6.41 11.24 -9.23
CA LYS A 250 -5.99 11.81 -10.52
C LYS A 250 -4.87 12.84 -10.32
N PRO A 251 -3.70 12.72 -10.95
CA PRO A 251 -2.69 13.79 -10.97
C PRO A 251 -3.04 14.82 -12.05
N THR A 252 -4.00 15.71 -11.78
CA THR A 252 -4.52 16.65 -12.77
C THR A 252 -3.72 17.94 -12.89
N LEU A 253 -3.04 18.36 -11.81
CA LEU A 253 -2.28 19.61 -11.78
C LEU A 253 -0.79 19.41 -11.94
N ASN A 254 -0.23 18.40 -11.27
CA ASN A 254 1.20 18.12 -11.27
C ASN A 254 1.48 16.63 -11.43
N GLU A 255 2.65 16.32 -11.97
CA GLU A 255 3.16 14.96 -12.02
C GLU A 255 3.41 14.42 -10.61
N ARG A 256 3.21 13.11 -10.44
CA ARG A 256 3.46 12.41 -9.19
C ARG A 256 4.69 11.54 -9.31
N ALA A 257 5.62 11.69 -8.40
CA ALA A 257 6.78 10.81 -8.26
C ALA A 257 6.79 10.18 -6.86
N VAL A 258 6.95 8.86 -6.80
CA VAL A 258 7.00 8.10 -5.53
C VAL A 258 8.08 7.03 -5.58
N VAL A 259 8.62 6.71 -4.40
CA VAL A 259 9.43 5.51 -4.14
C VAL A 259 8.68 4.67 -3.12
N ARG A 260 8.59 3.36 -3.38
CA ARG A 260 7.86 2.44 -2.53
C ARG A 260 8.76 1.29 -2.08
N TYR A 261 8.66 0.99 -0.77
CA TYR A 261 9.20 -0.24 -0.19
C TYR A 261 8.04 -1.08 0.34
N MET A 262 8.09 -2.38 0.11
CA MET A 262 7.06 -3.31 0.57
C MET A 262 7.69 -4.36 1.46
N TYR A 263 7.19 -4.46 2.68
CA TYR A 263 7.59 -5.47 3.65
C TYR A 263 6.47 -6.49 3.83
N LEU A 264 6.84 -7.75 3.81
CA LEU A 264 5.96 -8.89 4.04
C LEU A 264 6.27 -9.49 5.41
N LYS A 265 5.22 -9.83 6.17
CA LYS A 265 5.32 -10.64 7.39
C LYS A 265 6.00 -11.98 7.06
N ASN A 266 6.96 -12.38 7.85
CA ASN A 266 7.58 -13.70 7.76
C ASN A 266 6.75 -14.66 8.61
N PHE A 267 6.28 -15.73 8.02
CA PHE A 267 5.58 -16.82 8.70
C PHE A 267 6.55 -17.93 9.04
#